data_c687f1e7884fac05d32413ea9ec39a88
#
_entry.id   c687f1e7884fac05d32413ea9ec39a88
#
_cell.length_a   1.000
_cell.length_b   1.000
_cell.length_c   1.000
_cell.angle_alpha   90.00
_cell.angle_beta   90.00
_cell.angle_gamma   90.00
#
_symmetry.space_group_name_H-M   'P 1'
#
loop_
_entity.id
_entity.type
_entity.pdbx_description
1 polymer ?
#
loop_
_entity_poly.entity_id
_entity_poly.type
_entity_poly.pdbx_seq_one_letter_code
_entity_poly.pdbx_strand_id
1 'polypeptide(L)'
;MIGTLVLAGTPIGDIADAPPRLAEELAGADVIAAEDTRRLRRLTQALGVTPKGRVVSYFEGNESARTPELVDELVGGARVLLVTDAGMPSVSDPGYRLVAAAVERDVRVTAVPGPSAVLTALALSGLPVDRFCFEGFLPRKAGERLGRLREVADERRTLVYFEAPHRLDDTLTAMAEVFGAERRAAVCRELTKTYEEVRRGGLGELAAWAAEGVRGEITVVVEGAPEKGPEEVGPEELVRRVRVREEAGERRKEAIAAVAVEVGVPKRVVFDAVVAAKNAAG
;
A
#
# COMPACT_ATOMS: atom_id res chain seq x y z
N MET A 1 12.66 35.95 1.22
CA MET A 1 13.15 34.55 1.28
C MET A 1 11.98 33.64 0.90
N ILE A 2 12.22 32.60 0.15
CA ILE A 2 11.18 31.60 -0.17
C ILE A 2 10.79 30.88 1.13
N GLY A 3 9.50 30.59 1.31
CA GLY A 3 8.95 29.94 2.48
C GLY A 3 9.27 28.44 2.57
N THR A 4 8.54 27.74 3.41
CA THR A 4 8.74 26.29 3.62
C THR A 4 7.39 25.58 3.74
N LEU A 5 7.21 24.52 2.96
CA LEU A 5 6.12 23.56 3.13
C LEU A 5 6.53 22.50 4.14
N VAL A 6 5.75 22.33 5.19
CA VAL A 6 5.95 21.29 6.21
C VAL A 6 4.79 20.30 6.17
N LEU A 7 5.08 19.04 5.93
CA LEU A 7 4.09 17.96 6.07
C LEU A 7 4.20 17.40 7.48
N ALA A 8 3.12 17.40 8.24
CA ALA A 8 3.17 16.92 9.61
C ALA A 8 2.33 15.66 9.81
N GLY A 9 2.99 14.61 10.31
CA GLY A 9 2.32 13.40 10.77
C GLY A 9 1.50 13.68 12.02
N THR A 10 0.28 13.19 12.04
CA THR A 10 -0.65 13.29 13.17
C THR A 10 -0.89 11.91 13.80
N PRO A 11 -1.36 11.84 15.05
CA PRO A 11 -1.73 10.56 15.67
C PRO A 11 -2.76 9.79 14.84
N ILE A 12 -2.62 8.48 14.82
CA ILE A 12 -3.59 7.57 14.17
C ILE A 12 -4.63 7.03 15.16
N GLY A 13 -4.47 7.30 16.44
CA GLY A 13 -5.38 6.86 17.51
C GLY A 13 -5.05 7.56 18.82
N ASP A 14 -3.94 7.18 19.46
CA ASP A 14 -3.53 7.76 20.73
C ASP A 14 -2.86 9.14 20.53
N ILE A 15 -3.35 10.14 21.24
CA ILE A 15 -2.78 11.50 21.22
C ILE A 15 -1.33 11.53 21.73
N ALA A 16 -0.96 10.60 22.60
CA ALA A 16 0.40 10.49 23.12
C ALA A 16 1.44 10.15 22.04
N ASP A 17 1.00 9.61 20.89
CA ASP A 17 1.85 9.34 19.74
C ASP A 17 2.17 10.60 18.92
N ALA A 18 1.63 11.76 19.27
CA ALA A 18 1.90 13.01 18.57
C ALA A 18 3.39 13.39 18.69
N PRO A 19 4.10 13.66 17.57
CA PRO A 19 5.47 14.11 17.64
C PRO A 19 5.55 15.46 18.36
N PRO A 20 6.52 15.67 19.27
CA PRO A 20 6.67 16.96 19.99
C PRO A 20 6.74 18.18 19.04
N ARG A 21 7.43 18.03 17.92
CA ARG A 21 7.53 19.08 16.88
C ARG A 21 6.21 19.44 16.22
N LEU A 22 5.20 18.56 16.26
CA LEU A 22 3.88 18.87 15.72
C LEU A 22 3.26 20.08 16.44
N ALA A 23 3.37 20.15 17.77
CA ALA A 23 2.87 21.26 18.56
C ALA A 23 3.57 22.59 18.21
N GLU A 24 4.89 22.55 18.00
CA GLU A 24 5.69 23.71 17.61
C GLU A 24 5.28 24.22 16.21
N GLU A 25 5.11 23.33 15.25
CA GLU A 25 4.70 23.68 13.88
C GLU A 25 3.26 24.24 13.86
N LEU A 26 2.34 23.63 14.61
CA LEU A 26 0.97 24.13 14.73
C LEU A 26 0.91 25.55 15.34
N ALA A 27 1.81 25.86 16.28
CA ALA A 27 1.88 27.19 16.90
C ALA A 27 2.57 28.22 16.01
N GLY A 28 3.53 27.81 15.17
CA GLY A 28 4.44 28.68 14.45
C GLY A 28 4.17 28.87 12.96
N ALA A 29 3.32 28.04 12.34
CA ALA A 29 2.99 28.16 10.93
C ALA A 29 2.19 29.43 10.62
N ASP A 30 2.45 30.05 9.46
CA ASP A 30 1.68 31.20 8.97
C ASP A 30 0.33 30.76 8.39
N VAL A 31 0.32 29.59 7.74
CA VAL A 31 -0.88 28.96 7.19
C VAL A 31 -0.89 27.49 7.56
N ILE A 32 -2.04 26.99 8.01
CA ILE A 32 -2.27 25.57 8.28
C ILE A 32 -3.32 25.07 7.30
N ALA A 33 -2.89 24.25 6.36
CA ALA A 33 -3.75 23.54 5.44
C ALA A 33 -4.19 22.21 6.08
N ALA A 34 -5.47 22.07 6.41
CA ALA A 34 -6.02 20.94 7.12
C ALA A 34 -7.08 20.22 6.29
N GLU A 35 -7.07 18.89 6.31
CA GLU A 35 -8.07 18.07 5.64
C GLU A 35 -9.47 18.32 6.23
N ASP A 36 -9.64 18.13 7.52
CA ASP A 36 -10.83 18.55 8.28
C ASP A 36 -10.45 19.53 9.38
N THR A 37 -10.87 20.79 9.23
CA THR A 37 -10.59 21.87 10.22
C THR A 37 -11.21 21.62 11.59
N ARG A 38 -12.24 20.78 11.67
CA ARG A 38 -12.86 20.42 12.96
C ARG A 38 -12.01 19.38 13.68
N ARG A 39 -11.41 18.42 12.95
CA ARG A 39 -10.46 17.45 13.49
C ARG A 39 -9.17 18.17 13.92
N LEU A 40 -8.66 19.07 13.11
CA LEU A 40 -7.52 19.92 13.49
C LEU A 40 -7.79 20.65 14.82
N ARG A 41 -8.99 21.25 14.98
CA ARG A 41 -9.34 21.94 16.23
C ARG A 41 -9.32 21.02 17.44
N ARG A 42 -9.80 19.79 17.30
CA ARG A 42 -9.75 18.79 18.40
C ARG A 42 -8.30 18.40 18.72
N LEU A 43 -7.48 18.19 17.68
CA LEU A 43 -6.06 17.90 17.83
C LEU A 43 -5.31 19.02 18.56
N THR A 44 -5.47 20.26 18.13
CA THR A 44 -4.80 21.41 18.77
C THR A 44 -5.25 21.61 20.22
N GLN A 45 -6.55 21.38 20.51
CA GLN A 45 -7.09 21.42 21.87
C GLN A 45 -6.47 20.30 22.75
N ALA A 46 -6.36 19.09 22.23
CA ALA A 46 -5.78 17.97 22.96
C ALA A 46 -4.28 18.16 23.22
N LEU A 47 -3.56 18.82 22.30
CA LEU A 47 -2.15 19.17 22.45
C LEU A 47 -1.90 20.44 23.28
N GLY A 48 -2.94 21.16 23.67
CA GLY A 48 -2.81 22.42 24.39
C GLY A 48 -2.21 23.57 23.55
N VAL A 49 -2.36 23.51 22.22
CA VAL A 49 -1.78 24.46 21.28
C VAL A 49 -2.83 25.40 20.71
N THR A 50 -2.50 26.68 20.62
CA THR A 50 -3.32 27.68 19.93
C THR A 50 -2.59 28.10 18.65
N PRO A 51 -3.07 27.72 17.46
CA PRO A 51 -2.52 28.19 16.20
C PRO A 51 -2.60 29.71 16.07
N LYS A 52 -1.52 30.34 15.60
CA LYS A 52 -1.48 31.78 15.31
C LYS A 52 -1.80 32.07 13.85
N GLY A 53 -1.46 31.14 12.99
CA GLY A 53 -1.64 31.27 11.56
C GLY A 53 -3.08 31.02 11.09
N ARG A 54 -3.32 31.35 9.84
CA ARG A 54 -4.61 31.13 9.16
C ARG A 54 -4.83 29.66 8.90
N VAL A 55 -5.98 29.14 9.32
CA VAL A 55 -6.39 27.76 9.02
C VAL A 55 -7.25 27.74 7.76
N VAL A 56 -6.90 26.88 6.80
CA VAL A 56 -7.63 26.66 5.56
C VAL A 56 -7.97 25.20 5.39
N SER A 57 -9.09 24.91 4.75
CA SER A 57 -9.46 23.53 4.38
C SER A 57 -8.71 23.11 3.12
N TYR A 58 -8.10 21.93 3.15
CA TYR A 58 -7.36 21.33 2.03
C TYR A 58 -7.63 19.82 1.98
N PHE A 59 -8.58 19.38 1.16
CA PHE A 59 -9.01 18.00 1.02
C PHE A 59 -9.14 17.64 -0.46
N GLU A 60 -9.30 16.36 -0.80
CA GLU A 60 -9.33 15.85 -2.16
C GLU A 60 -10.24 16.67 -3.11
N GLY A 61 -11.44 17.05 -2.62
CA GLY A 61 -12.41 17.81 -3.42
C GLY A 61 -12.04 19.26 -3.71
N ASN A 62 -11.08 19.87 -2.98
CA ASN A 62 -10.68 21.26 -3.19
C ASN A 62 -9.18 21.47 -3.43
N GLU A 63 -8.35 20.42 -3.33
CA GLU A 63 -6.89 20.56 -3.43
C GLU A 63 -6.44 21.21 -4.75
N SER A 64 -7.10 20.91 -5.88
CA SER A 64 -6.78 21.51 -7.17
C SER A 64 -6.97 23.02 -7.19
N ALA A 65 -8.01 23.52 -6.54
CA ALA A 65 -8.29 24.96 -6.46
C ALA A 65 -7.42 25.67 -5.41
N ARG A 66 -7.07 24.98 -4.31
CA ARG A 66 -6.29 25.55 -3.21
C ARG A 66 -4.78 25.53 -3.43
N THR A 67 -4.28 24.58 -4.21
CA THR A 67 -2.83 24.43 -4.44
C THR A 67 -2.18 25.71 -4.97
N PRO A 68 -2.69 26.42 -6.00
CA PRO A 68 -2.09 27.65 -6.49
C PRO A 68 -1.97 28.73 -5.40
N GLU A 69 -3.03 28.95 -4.61
CA GLU A 69 -3.06 29.92 -3.51
C GLU A 69 -1.96 29.65 -2.47
N LEU A 70 -1.85 28.38 -2.04
CA LEU A 70 -0.85 27.98 -1.05
C LEU A 70 0.58 28.07 -1.59
N VAL A 71 0.79 27.78 -2.87
CA VAL A 71 2.10 27.93 -3.53
C VAL A 71 2.50 29.40 -3.62
N ASP A 72 1.58 30.29 -3.94
CA ASP A 72 1.87 31.73 -3.97
C ASP A 72 2.27 32.25 -2.57
N GLU A 73 1.63 31.79 -1.50
CA GLU A 73 2.03 32.10 -0.13
C GLU A 73 3.42 31.56 0.21
N LEU A 74 3.72 30.32 -0.19
CA LEU A 74 5.05 29.72 -0.03
C LEU A 74 6.13 30.52 -0.77
N VAL A 75 5.89 30.93 -2.00
CA VAL A 75 6.80 31.79 -2.77
C VAL A 75 6.96 33.15 -2.12
N GLY A 76 5.89 33.68 -1.51
CA GLY A 76 5.88 34.91 -0.72
C GLY A 76 6.66 34.83 0.60
N GLY A 77 7.13 33.66 1.00
CA GLY A 77 7.94 33.45 2.20
C GLY A 77 7.21 32.83 3.38
N ALA A 78 5.93 32.47 3.21
CA ALA A 78 5.15 31.88 4.30
C ALA A 78 5.60 30.46 4.66
N ARG A 79 5.45 30.09 5.94
CA ARG A 79 5.53 28.74 6.43
C ARG A 79 4.14 28.09 6.37
N VAL A 80 3.96 27.17 5.46
CA VAL A 80 2.71 26.42 5.30
C VAL A 80 2.85 25.04 5.92
N LEU A 81 1.96 24.71 6.85
CA LEU A 81 1.86 23.40 7.48
C LEU A 81 0.70 22.62 6.86
N LEU A 82 0.97 21.45 6.30
CA LEU A 82 -0.05 20.53 5.82
C LEU A 82 -0.26 19.43 6.85
N VAL A 83 -1.51 19.25 7.28
CA VAL A 83 -1.93 18.19 8.21
C VAL A 83 -3.16 17.47 7.68
N THR A 84 -3.18 16.17 7.84
CA THR A 84 -4.32 15.31 7.53
C THR A 84 -5.00 14.80 8.79
N ASP A 85 -6.10 14.13 8.65
CA ASP A 85 -6.94 13.69 9.76
C ASP A 85 -6.23 12.68 10.66
N ALA A 86 -5.34 11.85 10.08
CA ALA A 86 -4.54 10.86 10.78
C ALA A 86 -3.33 10.44 9.94
N GLY A 87 -2.18 10.20 10.56
CA GLY A 87 -0.98 9.71 9.88
C GLY A 87 -0.23 10.78 9.08
N MET A 88 0.45 10.38 8.03
CA MET A 88 1.27 11.25 7.18
C MET A 88 0.47 11.77 5.98
N PRO A 89 0.50 13.09 5.70
CA PRO A 89 -0.07 13.64 4.47
C PRO A 89 0.49 12.95 3.21
N SER A 90 -0.29 12.97 2.13
CA SER A 90 0.03 12.39 0.82
C SER A 90 0.01 10.86 0.73
N VAL A 91 -0.29 10.14 1.81
CA VAL A 91 -0.38 8.67 1.81
C VAL A 91 -1.86 8.28 1.96
N SER A 92 -2.56 8.06 0.87
CA SER A 92 -4.03 7.92 0.76
C SER A 92 -4.83 9.15 1.21
N ASP A 93 -4.14 10.26 1.47
CA ASP A 93 -4.68 11.53 1.94
C ASP A 93 -4.27 12.65 0.98
N PRO A 94 -4.89 13.84 1.03
CA PRO A 94 -4.51 14.97 0.22
C PRO A 94 -3.07 15.43 0.52
N GLY A 95 -2.41 16.03 -0.48
CA GLY A 95 -1.08 16.63 -0.29
C GLY A 95 -0.12 16.45 -1.45
N TYR A 96 -0.17 15.36 -2.19
CA TYR A 96 0.73 15.11 -3.33
C TYR A 96 0.79 16.30 -4.30
N ARG A 97 -0.38 16.88 -4.66
CA ARG A 97 -0.45 18.03 -5.59
C ARG A 97 0.27 19.26 -5.05
N LEU A 98 0.11 19.55 -3.76
CA LEU A 98 0.79 20.68 -3.12
C LEU A 98 2.30 20.47 -3.06
N VAL A 99 2.74 19.26 -2.72
CA VAL A 99 4.17 18.91 -2.72
C VAL A 99 4.76 19.05 -4.10
N ALA A 100 4.13 18.48 -5.13
CA ALA A 100 4.61 18.57 -6.51
C ALA A 100 4.73 20.03 -6.98
N ALA A 101 3.67 20.82 -6.77
CA ALA A 101 3.66 22.22 -7.16
C ALA A 101 4.67 23.09 -6.37
N ALA A 102 4.91 22.78 -5.09
CA ALA A 102 5.93 23.44 -4.29
C ALA A 102 7.35 23.15 -4.80
N VAL A 103 7.62 21.88 -5.16
CA VAL A 103 8.90 21.43 -5.73
C VAL A 103 9.16 22.11 -7.08
N GLU A 104 8.15 22.23 -7.96
CA GLU A 104 8.26 22.94 -9.25
C GLU A 104 8.61 24.44 -9.10
N ARG A 105 8.39 25.00 -7.92
CA ARG A 105 8.68 26.43 -7.60
C ARG A 105 9.92 26.58 -6.68
N ASP A 106 10.75 25.56 -6.58
CA ASP A 106 11.96 25.52 -5.73
C ASP A 106 11.68 25.84 -4.25
N VAL A 107 10.46 25.60 -3.77
CA VAL A 107 10.08 25.76 -2.37
C VAL A 107 10.66 24.61 -1.56
N ARG A 108 11.27 24.93 -0.42
CA ARG A 108 11.73 23.91 0.51
C ARG A 108 10.56 23.09 1.05
N VAL A 109 10.59 21.78 0.84
CA VAL A 109 9.63 20.83 1.44
C VAL A 109 10.34 20.04 2.53
N THR A 110 9.71 19.91 3.70
CA THR A 110 10.22 19.13 4.84
C THR A 110 9.07 18.43 5.55
N ALA A 111 9.38 17.57 6.51
CA ALA A 111 8.36 16.87 7.28
C ALA A 111 8.63 16.88 8.78
N VAL A 112 7.56 16.79 9.55
CA VAL A 112 7.54 16.29 10.92
C VAL A 112 7.09 14.83 10.81
N PRO A 113 7.99 13.84 10.87
CA PRO A 113 7.60 12.44 10.78
C PRO A 113 6.71 12.07 11.97
N GLY A 114 5.73 11.22 11.71
CA GLY A 114 4.75 10.82 12.70
C GLY A 114 4.25 9.38 12.48
N PRO A 115 3.24 8.96 13.24
CA PRO A 115 2.65 7.64 13.13
C PRO A 115 2.18 7.31 11.70
N SER A 116 2.17 6.02 11.38
CA SER A 116 1.69 5.51 10.10
C SER A 116 0.97 4.19 10.32
N ALA A 117 -0.30 4.10 9.95
CA ALA A 117 -1.06 2.86 10.04
C ALA A 117 -0.45 1.74 9.17
N VAL A 118 0.14 2.08 8.02
CA VAL A 118 0.85 1.15 7.13
C VAL A 118 2.02 0.49 7.85
N LEU A 119 2.94 1.30 8.40
CA LEU A 119 4.14 0.79 9.05
C LEU A 119 3.83 0.11 10.38
N THR A 120 2.85 0.63 11.13
CA THR A 120 2.40 0.00 12.39
C THR A 120 1.78 -1.36 12.13
N ALA A 121 0.88 -1.47 11.14
CA ALA A 121 0.28 -2.74 10.75
C ALA A 121 1.33 -3.76 10.27
N LEU A 122 2.29 -3.34 9.44
CA LEU A 122 3.41 -4.20 9.02
C LEU A 122 4.19 -4.73 10.21
N ALA A 123 4.60 -3.86 11.12
CA ALA A 123 5.38 -4.25 12.31
C ALA A 123 4.63 -5.24 13.20
N LEU A 124 3.31 -5.11 13.30
CA LEU A 124 2.46 -5.97 14.13
C LEU A 124 1.96 -7.22 13.40
N SER A 125 2.04 -7.29 12.08
CA SER A 125 1.46 -8.37 11.27
C SER A 125 2.06 -9.75 11.54
N GLY A 126 3.36 -9.82 11.82
CA GLY A 126 4.12 -11.08 11.89
C GLY A 126 4.39 -11.71 10.52
N LEU A 127 4.22 -10.93 9.44
CA LEU A 127 4.56 -11.31 8.06
C LEU A 127 5.91 -10.70 7.65
N PRO A 128 6.56 -11.16 6.55
CA PRO A 128 7.80 -10.57 6.07
C PRO A 128 7.65 -9.07 5.78
N VAL A 129 8.58 -8.24 6.28
CA VAL A 129 8.48 -6.77 6.20
C VAL A 129 9.64 -6.10 5.45
N ASP A 130 10.61 -6.87 5.00
CA ASP A 130 11.80 -6.41 4.29
C ASP A 130 11.47 -5.70 2.97
N ARG A 131 10.40 -6.14 2.31
CA ARG A 131 9.87 -5.55 1.06
C ARG A 131 8.36 -5.60 1.08
N PHE A 132 7.71 -4.47 0.84
CA PHE A 132 6.24 -4.40 0.80
C PHE A 132 5.75 -3.46 -0.30
N CYS A 133 4.47 -3.63 -0.67
CA CYS A 133 3.72 -2.72 -1.54
C CYS A 133 2.52 -2.19 -0.77
N PHE A 134 2.32 -0.89 -0.81
CA PHE A 134 1.10 -0.26 -0.32
C PHE A 134 0.14 -0.02 -1.49
N GLU A 135 -1.03 -0.64 -1.43
CA GLU A 135 -2.03 -0.66 -2.50
C GLU A 135 -3.20 0.32 -2.25
N GLY A 136 -3.25 0.92 -1.05
CA GLY A 136 -4.34 1.82 -0.67
C GLY A 136 -5.69 1.13 -0.53
N PHE A 137 -6.77 1.82 -0.91
CA PHE A 137 -8.12 1.26 -0.91
C PHE A 137 -8.43 0.56 -2.24
N LEU A 138 -9.00 -0.63 -2.16
CA LEU A 138 -9.50 -1.34 -3.34
C LEU A 138 -10.77 -0.70 -3.92
N PRO A 139 -11.03 -0.86 -5.22
CA PRO A 139 -12.25 -0.38 -5.87
C PRO A 139 -13.52 -0.90 -5.18
N ARG A 140 -14.55 -0.06 -5.14
CA ARG A 140 -15.84 -0.42 -4.50
C ARG A 140 -16.61 -1.49 -5.28
N LYS A 141 -16.54 -1.46 -6.63
CA LYS A 141 -17.24 -2.42 -7.46
C LYS A 141 -16.50 -3.76 -7.48
N ALA A 142 -17.23 -4.86 -7.27
CA ALA A 142 -16.68 -6.20 -7.14
C ALA A 142 -15.78 -6.60 -8.34
N GLY A 143 -16.23 -6.35 -9.57
CA GLY A 143 -15.44 -6.68 -10.76
C GLY A 143 -14.14 -5.89 -10.89
N GLU A 144 -14.16 -4.59 -10.56
CA GLU A 144 -12.96 -3.74 -10.55
C GLU A 144 -12.00 -4.18 -9.42
N ARG A 145 -12.54 -4.54 -8.24
CA ARG A 145 -11.79 -5.06 -7.10
C ARG A 145 -11.07 -6.36 -7.46
N LEU A 146 -11.78 -7.32 -8.05
CA LEU A 146 -11.18 -8.58 -8.52
C LEU A 146 -10.12 -8.33 -9.61
N GLY A 147 -10.38 -7.41 -10.54
CA GLY A 147 -9.39 -7.00 -11.54
C GLY A 147 -8.10 -6.51 -10.92
N ARG A 148 -8.21 -5.58 -9.96
CA ARG A 148 -7.03 -5.03 -9.26
C ARG A 148 -6.27 -6.09 -8.46
N LEU A 149 -6.97 -6.99 -7.78
CA LEU A 149 -6.33 -8.09 -7.05
C LEU A 149 -5.59 -9.05 -7.99
N ARG A 150 -6.13 -9.34 -9.17
CA ARG A 150 -5.45 -10.20 -10.17
C ARG A 150 -4.16 -9.59 -10.70
N GLU A 151 -4.08 -8.26 -10.84
CA GLU A 151 -2.85 -7.56 -11.26
C GLU A 151 -1.69 -7.79 -10.30
N VAL A 152 -1.98 -7.99 -9.01
CA VAL A 152 -0.98 -8.20 -7.96
C VAL A 152 -0.95 -9.63 -7.41
N ALA A 153 -1.62 -10.58 -8.07
CA ALA A 153 -1.73 -11.97 -7.60
C ALA A 153 -0.37 -12.67 -7.43
N ASP A 154 0.57 -12.36 -8.31
CA ASP A 154 1.93 -12.89 -8.32
C ASP A 154 2.95 -11.98 -7.59
N GLU A 155 2.51 -10.90 -6.92
CA GLU A 155 3.41 -10.04 -6.17
C GLU A 155 4.02 -10.76 -4.97
N ARG A 156 5.33 -10.83 -4.92
CA ARG A 156 6.09 -11.56 -3.90
C ARG A 156 6.36 -10.76 -2.64
N ARG A 157 6.21 -9.43 -2.71
CA ARG A 157 6.35 -8.54 -1.56
C ARG A 157 5.07 -8.57 -0.73
N THR A 158 5.16 -8.33 0.55
CA THR A 158 3.99 -8.15 1.42
C THR A 158 3.13 -7.01 0.92
N LEU A 159 1.82 -7.23 0.83
CA LEU A 159 0.84 -6.26 0.35
C LEU A 159 0.12 -5.63 1.54
N VAL A 160 -0.09 -4.32 1.49
CA VAL A 160 -0.80 -3.57 2.53
C VAL A 160 -1.95 -2.80 1.91
N TYR A 161 -3.13 -2.94 2.50
CA TYR A 161 -4.36 -2.29 2.04
C TYR A 161 -5.02 -1.53 3.19
N PHE A 162 -5.64 -0.40 2.89
CA PHE A 162 -6.66 0.19 3.76
C PHE A 162 -8.05 -0.33 3.36
N GLU A 163 -8.92 -0.53 4.35
CA GLU A 163 -10.28 -0.93 4.05
C GLU A 163 -11.29 -0.35 5.05
N ALA A 164 -12.49 -0.10 4.56
CA ALA A 164 -13.60 0.33 5.39
C ALA A 164 -14.26 -0.90 6.08
N PRO A 165 -14.68 -0.79 7.35
CA PRO A 165 -15.18 -1.93 8.11
C PRO A 165 -16.38 -2.64 7.46
N HIS A 166 -17.26 -1.89 6.80
CA HIS A 166 -18.47 -2.42 6.15
C HIS A 166 -18.20 -3.11 4.80
N ARG A 167 -16.93 -3.18 4.37
CA ARG A 167 -16.48 -3.82 3.12
C ARG A 167 -15.47 -4.93 3.36
N LEU A 168 -15.05 -5.11 4.61
CA LEU A 168 -13.93 -5.98 4.94
C LEU A 168 -14.18 -7.45 4.56
N ASP A 169 -15.38 -7.96 4.85
CA ASP A 169 -15.80 -9.32 4.52
C ASP A 169 -15.76 -9.59 3.00
N ASP A 170 -16.37 -8.70 2.22
CA ASP A 170 -16.32 -8.73 0.75
C ASP A 170 -14.90 -8.68 0.20
N THR A 171 -14.06 -7.84 0.81
CA THR A 171 -12.68 -7.64 0.38
C THR A 171 -11.81 -8.86 0.70
N LEU A 172 -11.91 -9.40 1.91
CA LEU A 172 -11.19 -10.62 2.29
C LEU A 172 -11.66 -11.84 1.48
N THR A 173 -12.95 -11.93 1.18
CA THR A 173 -13.51 -12.98 0.30
C THR A 173 -12.90 -12.87 -1.11
N ALA A 174 -12.85 -11.68 -1.69
CA ALA A 174 -12.23 -11.46 -2.99
C ALA A 174 -10.71 -11.75 -2.99
N MET A 175 -10.02 -11.40 -1.90
CA MET A 175 -8.60 -11.74 -1.71
C MET A 175 -8.41 -13.26 -1.62
N ALA A 176 -9.25 -13.97 -0.87
CA ALA A 176 -9.21 -15.42 -0.76
C ALA A 176 -9.47 -16.12 -2.10
N GLU A 177 -10.38 -15.57 -2.94
CA GLU A 177 -10.64 -16.08 -4.30
C GLU A 177 -9.40 -15.96 -5.20
N VAL A 178 -8.70 -14.82 -5.15
CA VAL A 178 -7.61 -14.53 -6.08
C VAL A 178 -6.25 -15.03 -5.57
N PHE A 179 -5.96 -14.89 -4.28
CA PHE A 179 -4.66 -15.24 -3.69
C PHE A 179 -4.63 -16.63 -3.07
N GLY A 180 -5.80 -17.25 -2.87
CA GLY A 180 -5.99 -18.52 -2.16
C GLY A 180 -6.39 -18.33 -0.70
N ALA A 181 -7.31 -19.19 -0.23
CA ALA A 181 -7.88 -19.10 1.13
C ALA A 181 -6.84 -19.27 2.25
N GLU A 182 -5.77 -20.03 1.98
CA GLU A 182 -4.68 -20.31 2.93
C GLU A 182 -3.60 -19.21 2.94
N ARG A 183 -3.67 -18.21 2.05
CA ARG A 183 -2.70 -17.11 2.02
C ARG A 183 -2.73 -16.38 3.36
N ARG A 184 -1.58 -16.34 4.03
CA ARG A 184 -1.45 -15.71 5.34
C ARG A 184 -1.72 -14.22 5.25
N ALA A 185 -2.48 -13.72 6.21
CA ALA A 185 -2.78 -12.30 6.33
C ALA A 185 -2.94 -11.87 7.80
N ALA A 186 -2.93 -10.57 8.02
CA ALA A 186 -3.26 -9.95 9.29
C ALA A 186 -4.24 -8.79 9.05
N VAL A 187 -5.32 -8.77 9.81
CA VAL A 187 -6.25 -7.64 9.89
C VAL A 187 -5.94 -6.86 11.16
N CYS A 188 -5.44 -5.64 10.97
CA CYS A 188 -5.16 -4.70 12.05
C CYS A 188 -6.29 -3.69 12.11
N ARG A 189 -6.98 -3.59 13.25
CA ARG A 189 -8.05 -2.62 13.43
C ARG A 189 -7.80 -1.72 14.62
N GLU A 190 -8.25 -0.48 14.55
CA GLU A 190 -8.19 0.51 15.63
C GLU A 190 -6.78 0.64 16.24
N LEU A 191 -5.75 0.61 15.39
CA LEU A 191 -4.35 0.71 15.81
C LEU A 191 -4.13 1.92 16.74
N THR A 192 -3.43 1.69 17.83
CA THR A 192 -3.13 2.65 18.94
C THR A 192 -4.36 3.14 19.71
N LYS A 193 -5.58 2.66 19.40
CA LYS A 193 -6.79 3.04 20.10
C LYS A 193 -7.17 2.01 21.17
N THR A 194 -8.18 2.35 22.00
CA THR A 194 -8.65 1.49 23.11
C THR A 194 -9.05 0.08 22.68
N TYR A 195 -9.54 -0.08 21.44
CA TYR A 195 -10.01 -1.36 20.91
C TYR A 195 -9.08 -1.90 19.82
N GLU A 196 -7.76 -1.65 19.98
CA GLU A 196 -6.76 -2.21 19.08
C GLU A 196 -6.83 -3.73 19.06
N GLU A 197 -6.84 -4.29 17.85
CA GLU A 197 -6.82 -5.73 17.64
C GLU A 197 -6.01 -6.06 16.38
N VAL A 198 -5.19 -7.12 16.47
CA VAL A 198 -4.49 -7.69 15.31
C VAL A 198 -4.86 -9.15 15.19
N ARG A 199 -5.67 -9.47 14.20
CA ARG A 199 -6.10 -10.85 13.93
C ARG A 199 -5.31 -11.42 12.76
N ARG A 200 -4.71 -12.58 12.96
CA ARG A 200 -3.86 -13.26 11.98
C ARG A 200 -4.46 -14.59 11.60
N GLY A 201 -4.32 -15.02 10.34
CA GLY A 201 -4.82 -16.30 9.85
C GLY A 201 -4.71 -16.41 8.33
N GLY A 202 -5.32 -17.44 7.76
CA GLY A 202 -5.57 -17.52 6.33
C GLY A 202 -6.67 -16.56 5.89
N LEU A 203 -6.63 -16.10 4.64
CA LEU A 203 -7.64 -15.17 4.10
C LEU A 203 -9.06 -15.72 4.23
N GLY A 204 -9.27 -17.04 4.03
CA GLY A 204 -10.59 -17.66 4.18
C GLY A 204 -11.10 -17.62 5.62
N GLU A 205 -10.24 -17.87 6.61
CA GLU A 205 -10.58 -17.77 8.03
C GLU A 205 -10.93 -16.33 8.41
N LEU A 206 -10.12 -15.37 7.96
CA LEU A 206 -10.33 -13.95 8.24
C LEU A 206 -11.60 -13.42 7.58
N ALA A 207 -11.94 -13.90 6.36
CA ALA A 207 -13.20 -13.55 5.70
C ALA A 207 -14.41 -14.06 6.50
N ALA A 208 -14.38 -15.31 6.96
CA ALA A 208 -15.46 -15.88 7.78
C ALA A 208 -15.65 -15.10 9.09
N TRP A 209 -14.57 -14.71 9.76
CA TRP A 209 -14.63 -13.85 10.93
C TRP A 209 -15.20 -12.47 10.62
N ALA A 210 -14.76 -11.84 9.52
CA ALA A 210 -15.21 -10.49 9.17
C ALA A 210 -16.71 -10.43 8.84
N ALA A 211 -17.30 -11.54 8.38
CA ALA A 211 -18.74 -11.66 8.11
C ALA A 211 -19.63 -11.53 9.38
N GLU A 212 -19.06 -11.72 10.58
CA GLU A 212 -19.75 -11.47 11.87
C GLU A 212 -19.92 -9.97 12.15
N GLY A 213 -19.29 -9.11 11.36
CA GLY A 213 -19.32 -7.66 11.47
C GLY A 213 -18.13 -7.09 12.26
N VAL A 214 -17.39 -6.23 11.61
CA VAL A 214 -16.20 -5.56 12.16
C VAL A 214 -16.44 -4.05 12.19
N ARG A 215 -15.85 -3.35 13.18
CA ARG A 215 -15.95 -1.90 13.32
C ARG A 215 -14.55 -1.28 13.43
N GLY A 216 -14.49 0.00 13.14
CA GLY A 216 -13.27 0.79 13.27
C GLY A 216 -12.46 0.93 11.98
N GLU A 217 -11.31 1.57 12.06
CA GLU A 217 -10.38 1.74 10.95
C GLU A 217 -9.53 0.49 10.77
N ILE A 218 -9.34 0.07 9.52
CA ILE A 218 -8.75 -1.24 9.22
C ILE A 218 -7.60 -1.10 8.24
N THR A 219 -6.50 -1.78 8.58
CA THR A 219 -5.38 -2.04 7.68
C THR A 219 -5.22 -3.55 7.53
N VAL A 220 -5.24 -4.04 6.29
CA VAL A 220 -5.03 -5.45 5.96
C VAL A 220 -3.61 -5.63 5.43
N VAL A 221 -2.88 -6.58 5.99
CA VAL A 221 -1.55 -6.97 5.54
C VAL A 221 -1.63 -8.40 5.01
N VAL A 222 -1.19 -8.63 3.78
CA VAL A 222 -1.26 -9.95 3.12
C VAL A 222 0.15 -10.38 2.74
N GLU A 223 0.51 -11.60 3.06
CA GLU A 223 1.78 -12.19 2.65
C GLU A 223 1.91 -12.21 1.12
N GLY A 224 3.11 -11.92 0.61
CA GLY A 224 3.41 -11.97 -0.81
C GLY A 224 3.19 -13.36 -1.41
N ALA A 225 3.10 -13.44 -2.73
CA ALA A 225 3.01 -14.72 -3.42
C ALA A 225 4.20 -15.62 -3.07
N PRO A 226 3.99 -16.90 -2.80
CA PRO A 226 5.08 -17.83 -2.60
C PRO A 226 5.96 -17.90 -3.85
N GLU A 227 7.21 -18.28 -3.68
CA GLU A 227 8.01 -18.66 -4.85
C GLU A 227 7.29 -19.77 -5.58
N LYS A 228 7.04 -19.56 -6.87
CA LYS A 228 6.59 -20.68 -7.72
C LYS A 228 7.72 -21.70 -7.67
N GLY A 229 7.51 -22.77 -6.92
CA GLY A 229 8.37 -23.94 -6.97
C GLY A 229 8.45 -24.44 -8.42
N PRO A 230 9.40 -25.33 -8.74
CA PRO A 230 9.41 -25.95 -10.05
C PRO A 230 8.01 -26.51 -10.33
N GLU A 231 7.41 -26.09 -11.44
CA GLU A 231 6.12 -26.67 -11.85
C GLU A 231 6.33 -28.19 -11.97
N GLU A 232 5.54 -29.01 -11.27
CA GLU A 232 5.59 -30.46 -11.42
C GLU A 232 5.07 -30.85 -12.83
N VAL A 233 5.91 -30.56 -13.81
CA VAL A 233 5.62 -30.84 -15.22
C VAL A 233 6.27 -32.17 -15.59
N GLY A 234 5.46 -33.12 -15.98
CA GLY A 234 5.96 -34.42 -16.47
C GLY A 234 6.83 -34.27 -17.73
N PRO A 235 7.74 -35.23 -17.97
CA PRO A 235 8.66 -35.15 -19.11
C PRO A 235 7.95 -34.94 -20.46
N GLU A 236 6.77 -35.49 -20.64
CA GLU A 236 5.98 -35.36 -21.87
C GLU A 236 5.53 -33.92 -22.13
N GLU A 237 5.10 -33.23 -21.07
CA GLU A 237 4.66 -31.83 -21.15
C GLU A 237 5.85 -30.90 -21.41
N LEU A 238 7.00 -31.15 -20.80
CA LEU A 238 8.23 -30.42 -21.12
C LEU A 238 8.59 -30.49 -22.59
N VAL A 239 8.51 -31.72 -23.15
CA VAL A 239 8.76 -31.97 -24.57
C VAL A 239 7.74 -31.25 -25.44
N ARG A 240 6.46 -31.28 -25.07
CA ARG A 240 5.38 -30.58 -25.78
C ARG A 240 5.62 -29.09 -25.83
N ARG A 241 5.96 -28.43 -24.71
CA ARG A 241 6.24 -26.99 -24.65
C ARG A 241 7.47 -26.62 -25.50
N VAL A 242 8.53 -27.40 -25.48
CA VAL A 242 9.70 -27.19 -26.35
C VAL A 242 9.31 -27.26 -27.81
N ARG A 243 8.51 -28.26 -28.20
CA ARG A 243 8.06 -28.46 -29.59
C ARG A 243 7.22 -27.28 -30.09
N VAL A 244 6.28 -26.79 -29.29
CA VAL A 244 5.48 -25.58 -29.63
C VAL A 244 6.35 -24.39 -29.94
N ARG A 245 7.43 -24.16 -29.17
CA ARG A 245 8.37 -23.06 -29.40
C ARG A 245 9.23 -23.28 -30.65
N GLU A 246 9.65 -24.54 -30.91
CA GLU A 246 10.36 -24.87 -32.16
C GLU A 246 9.47 -24.62 -33.38
N GLU A 247 8.19 -25.00 -33.32
CA GLU A 247 7.19 -24.75 -34.37
C GLU A 247 6.94 -23.24 -34.59
N ALA A 248 7.10 -22.43 -33.55
CA ALA A 248 7.07 -20.93 -33.63
C ALA A 248 8.37 -20.34 -34.17
N GLY A 249 9.38 -21.16 -34.52
CA GLY A 249 10.62 -20.75 -35.16
C GLY A 249 11.80 -20.52 -34.19
N GLU A 250 11.65 -20.85 -32.90
CA GLU A 250 12.78 -20.76 -31.96
C GLU A 250 13.77 -21.93 -32.19
N ARG A 251 15.07 -21.63 -32.02
CA ARG A 251 16.07 -22.69 -32.06
C ARG A 251 15.92 -23.59 -30.83
N ARG A 252 16.09 -24.92 -31.00
CA ARG A 252 15.96 -25.90 -29.91
C ARG A 252 16.66 -25.54 -28.62
N LYS A 253 17.89 -25.02 -28.70
CA LYS A 253 18.69 -24.63 -27.54
C LYS A 253 18.04 -23.44 -26.76
N GLU A 254 17.40 -22.54 -27.48
CA GLU A 254 16.69 -21.37 -26.95
C GLU A 254 15.34 -21.79 -26.37
N ALA A 255 14.58 -22.63 -27.08
CA ALA A 255 13.33 -23.21 -26.62
C ALA A 255 13.49 -24.00 -25.31
N ILE A 256 14.52 -24.86 -25.22
CA ILE A 256 14.85 -25.58 -23.99
C ILE A 256 15.19 -24.63 -22.86
N ALA A 257 15.94 -23.56 -23.14
CA ALA A 257 16.28 -22.57 -22.12
C ALA A 257 15.04 -21.81 -21.63
N ALA A 258 14.17 -21.42 -22.54
CA ALA A 258 12.94 -20.69 -22.23
C ALA A 258 11.97 -21.55 -21.39
N VAL A 259 11.74 -22.81 -21.80
CA VAL A 259 10.91 -23.75 -21.04
C VAL A 259 11.48 -24.03 -19.65
N ALA A 260 12.80 -24.18 -19.53
CA ALA A 260 13.46 -24.37 -18.23
C ALA A 260 13.21 -23.19 -17.25
N VAL A 261 13.25 -21.98 -17.77
CA VAL A 261 12.94 -20.75 -16.98
C VAL A 261 11.45 -20.69 -16.64
N GLU A 262 10.59 -20.98 -17.62
CA GLU A 262 9.12 -20.95 -17.46
C GLU A 262 8.64 -21.92 -16.37
N VAL A 263 9.22 -23.13 -16.36
CA VAL A 263 8.81 -24.19 -15.43
C VAL A 263 9.60 -24.18 -14.12
N GLY A 264 10.67 -23.38 -14.04
CA GLY A 264 11.51 -23.28 -12.84
C GLY A 264 12.41 -24.49 -12.60
N VAL A 265 12.78 -25.25 -13.65
CA VAL A 265 13.66 -26.42 -13.53
C VAL A 265 15.02 -26.18 -14.18
N PRO A 266 16.09 -26.91 -13.76
CA PRO A 266 17.36 -26.83 -14.43
C PRO A 266 17.27 -27.18 -15.92
N LYS A 267 17.97 -26.43 -16.77
CA LYS A 267 18.04 -26.67 -18.24
C LYS A 267 18.30 -28.11 -18.62
N ARG A 268 19.09 -28.82 -17.80
CA ARG A 268 19.42 -30.24 -17.99
C ARG A 268 18.20 -31.13 -17.93
N VAL A 269 17.24 -30.87 -17.03
CA VAL A 269 16.00 -31.67 -16.89
C VAL A 269 15.18 -31.60 -18.18
N VAL A 270 15.00 -30.40 -18.74
CA VAL A 270 14.27 -30.23 -20.00
C VAL A 270 15.03 -30.86 -21.17
N PHE A 271 16.35 -30.70 -21.20
CA PHE A 271 17.18 -31.31 -22.23
C PHE A 271 17.09 -32.84 -22.20
N ASP A 272 17.23 -33.47 -21.02
CA ASP A 272 17.15 -34.93 -20.84
C ASP A 272 15.79 -35.45 -21.24
N ALA A 273 14.69 -34.73 -20.92
CA ALA A 273 13.34 -35.10 -21.36
C ALA A 273 13.21 -35.10 -22.91
N VAL A 274 13.72 -34.06 -23.57
CA VAL A 274 13.68 -33.93 -25.04
C VAL A 274 14.52 -35.02 -25.71
N VAL A 275 15.69 -35.36 -25.16
CA VAL A 275 16.54 -36.44 -25.68
C VAL A 275 15.89 -37.78 -25.49
N ALA A 276 15.31 -38.08 -24.32
CA ALA A 276 14.60 -39.33 -24.05
C ALA A 276 13.43 -39.54 -25.02
N ALA A 277 12.62 -38.49 -25.24
CA ALA A 277 11.50 -38.54 -26.19
C ALA A 277 11.96 -38.81 -27.64
N LYS A 278 13.12 -38.24 -28.05
CA LYS A 278 13.69 -38.49 -29.37
C LYS A 278 14.14 -39.96 -29.54
N ASN A 279 14.77 -40.51 -28.49
CA ASN A 279 15.24 -41.90 -28.52
C ASN A 279 14.10 -42.93 -28.47
N ALA A 280 12.94 -42.55 -27.90
CA ALA A 280 11.73 -43.40 -27.87
C ALA A 280 10.92 -43.36 -29.19
N ALA A 281 11.16 -42.39 -30.05
CA ALA A 281 10.45 -42.20 -31.34
C ALA A 281 11.26 -42.69 -32.56
N GLY A 282 12.49 -43.14 -32.38
CA GLY A 282 13.35 -43.72 -33.41
C GLY A 282 13.62 -45.20 -33.18
#